data_2154e25efd4e31c137bd95d482d58907
#
_entry.id   2154e25efd4e31c137bd95d482d58907
#
_cell.length_a   1.000
_cell.length_b   1.000
_cell.length_c   1.000
_cell.angle_alpha   90.00
_cell.angle_beta   90.00
_cell.angle_gamma   90.00
#
_symmetry.space_group_name_H-M   'P 1'
#
loop_
_entity.id
_entity.type
_entity.pdbx_description
1 polymer ?
#
loop_
_entity_poly.entity_id
_entity_poly.type
_entity_poly.pdbx_seq_one_letter_code
_entity_poly.pdbx_strand_id
1 'polypeptide(L)'
;DFHFKSRPKVRSGDIMSAGSYRTDMAAFGAYYENSDFPRDQFLYMHDEKYSPRGWYLYIIPMDKDTIKVMNCCSKPHAKKVKKLLYKAVEERPVLKNIIDGAKPTGTVGGQGGVHFPRTAIKDGVYYTGEAAGFQDPWRGFGMNYAIESGVLAQRALSNSLDYDKLWKDQFKERKKADIARRGIFALLGNRAFEYGMRKIKEGDEVDWEEINPSGWKKSLIYNTFYSIEMVKKTVWDSW
;
A
#
# COMPACT_ATOMS: atom_id res chain seq x y z
N ASP A 1 16.36 4.78 -8.58
CA ASP A 1 16.04 6.21 -8.44
C ASP A 1 15.37 6.70 -9.71
N PHE A 2 14.04 6.75 -9.75
CA PHE A 2 13.30 7.45 -10.78
C PHE A 2 13.36 8.97 -10.48
N HIS A 3 14.53 9.54 -10.65
CA HIS A 3 14.63 10.99 -10.73
C HIS A 3 14.24 11.40 -12.16
N PHE A 4 13.03 11.87 -12.34
CA PHE A 4 12.69 12.58 -13.56
C PHE A 4 13.58 13.81 -13.66
N LYS A 5 14.57 13.79 -14.56
CA LYS A 5 15.49 14.91 -14.81
C LYS A 5 14.78 16.16 -15.35
N SER A 6 13.51 16.03 -15.76
CA SER A 6 12.64 17.16 -16.13
C SER A 6 11.18 16.81 -15.83
N ARG A 7 10.41 17.75 -15.29
CA ARG A 7 8.96 17.59 -15.20
C ARG A 7 8.40 17.56 -16.62
N PRO A 8 7.54 16.58 -16.98
CA PRO A 8 6.90 16.56 -18.28
C PRO A 8 6.10 17.86 -18.47
N LYS A 9 6.14 18.41 -19.68
CA LYS A 9 5.25 19.52 -20.04
C LYS A 9 3.84 18.96 -20.14
N VAL A 10 2.94 19.43 -19.29
CA VAL A 10 1.53 19.04 -19.27
C VAL A 10 0.66 20.16 -19.77
N ARG A 11 -0.47 19.82 -20.40
CA ARG A 11 -1.48 20.74 -20.92
C ARG A 11 -2.82 20.46 -20.27
N SER A 12 -3.71 21.40 -20.28
CA SER A 12 -5.10 21.17 -19.87
C SER A 12 -5.71 20.04 -20.69
N GLY A 13 -6.37 19.09 -20.03
CA GLY A 13 -6.93 17.88 -20.62
C GLY A 13 -5.97 16.67 -20.62
N ASP A 14 -4.70 16.85 -20.27
CA ASP A 14 -3.78 15.71 -20.12
C ASP A 14 -4.12 14.87 -18.87
N ILE A 15 -3.82 13.58 -18.94
CA ILE A 15 -3.88 12.67 -17.80
C ILE A 15 -2.46 12.42 -17.28
N MET A 16 -2.23 12.73 -16.00
CA MET A 16 -0.95 12.50 -15.33
C MET A 16 -1.07 11.30 -14.39
N SER A 17 -0.31 10.24 -14.69
CA SER A 17 -0.27 9.01 -13.88
C SER A 17 1.10 8.71 -13.25
N ALA A 18 2.11 9.55 -13.53
CA ALA A 18 3.48 9.35 -13.05
C ALA A 18 3.80 10.23 -11.83
N GLY A 19 4.59 9.68 -10.92
CA GLY A 19 5.02 10.36 -9.69
C GLY A 19 4.12 10.08 -8.51
N SER A 20 4.40 10.77 -7.40
CA SER A 20 3.59 10.70 -6.17
C SER A 20 3.27 12.09 -5.70
N TYR A 21 2.02 12.29 -5.31
CA TYR A 21 1.54 13.59 -4.79
C TYR A 21 2.17 13.93 -3.43
N ARG A 22 2.31 12.91 -2.57
CA ARG A 22 2.95 13.02 -1.23
C ARG A 22 3.80 11.78 -0.95
N THR A 23 4.64 11.91 0.08
CA THR A 23 5.47 10.82 0.56
C THR A 23 5.13 10.51 2.01
N ASP A 24 4.15 9.65 2.23
CA ASP A 24 3.65 9.24 3.56
C ASP A 24 4.20 7.88 3.98
N MET A 25 4.64 7.10 3.00
CA MET A 25 5.23 5.77 3.16
C MET A 25 6.65 5.71 2.63
N ALA A 26 7.39 4.74 3.13
CA ALA A 26 8.66 4.33 2.59
C ALA A 26 8.73 2.81 2.54
N ALA A 27 9.43 2.29 1.54
CA ALA A 27 9.75 0.88 1.41
C ALA A 27 11.23 0.72 1.08
N PHE A 28 11.81 -0.38 1.57
CA PHE A 28 13.16 -0.80 1.22
C PHE A 28 13.17 -2.31 1.03
N GLY A 29 13.90 -2.78 0.02
CA GLY A 29 14.01 -4.19 -0.28
C GLY A 29 15.31 -4.58 -0.94
N ALA A 30 15.48 -5.88 -1.12
CA ALA A 30 16.60 -6.48 -1.83
C ALA A 30 16.09 -7.55 -2.79
N TYR A 31 16.82 -7.72 -3.89
CA TYR A 31 16.63 -8.80 -4.85
C TYR A 31 17.56 -9.96 -4.52
N TYR A 32 17.04 -11.18 -4.68
CA TYR A 32 17.78 -12.42 -4.50
C TYR A 32 17.52 -13.32 -5.70
N GLU A 33 18.57 -13.71 -6.41
CA GLU A 33 18.56 -14.69 -7.51
C GLU A 33 18.85 -16.09 -7.01
N ASN A 34 18.45 -17.09 -7.78
CA ASN A 34 18.56 -18.51 -7.46
C ASN A 34 17.74 -18.90 -6.22
N SER A 35 16.55 -18.35 -6.07
CA SER A 35 15.62 -18.69 -5.01
C SER A 35 14.60 -19.71 -5.48
N ASP A 36 14.38 -20.74 -4.68
CA ASP A 36 13.36 -21.78 -4.90
C ASP A 36 11.95 -21.37 -4.41
N PHE A 37 11.75 -20.09 -4.07
CA PHE A 37 10.45 -19.60 -3.62
C PHE A 37 9.38 -19.78 -4.71
N PRO A 38 8.20 -20.34 -4.37
CA PRO A 38 7.13 -20.63 -5.35
C PRO A 38 6.69 -19.38 -6.12
N ARG A 39 6.47 -19.53 -7.43
CA ARG A 39 6.18 -18.41 -8.34
C ARG A 39 4.74 -17.94 -8.30
N ASP A 40 3.85 -18.76 -7.81
CA ASP A 40 2.42 -18.54 -7.60
C ASP A 40 2.09 -18.06 -6.18
N GLN A 41 3.11 -17.88 -5.35
CA GLN A 41 2.93 -17.48 -3.95
C GLN A 41 3.43 -16.06 -3.69
N PHE A 42 2.80 -15.45 -2.73
CA PHE A 42 3.15 -14.17 -2.14
C PHE A 42 3.24 -14.37 -0.63
N LEU A 43 4.37 -14.12 -0.04
CA LEU A 43 4.53 -14.17 1.42
C LEU A 43 4.32 -12.79 2.01
N TYR A 44 3.47 -12.72 3.00
CA TYR A 44 3.16 -11.51 3.74
C TYR A 44 3.39 -11.74 5.22
N MET A 45 4.23 -10.95 5.85
CA MET A 45 4.63 -11.17 7.24
C MET A 45 4.47 -9.90 8.07
N HIS A 46 3.70 -10.01 9.13
CA HIS A 46 3.58 -8.99 10.15
C HIS A 46 4.27 -9.44 11.43
N ASP A 47 5.29 -8.71 11.82
CA ASP A 47 5.98 -8.93 13.09
C ASP A 47 6.65 -7.62 13.50
N GLU A 48 6.21 -7.04 14.61
CA GLU A 48 6.73 -5.77 15.12
C GLU A 48 8.22 -5.83 15.49
N LYS A 49 8.79 -7.03 15.61
CA LYS A 49 10.23 -7.21 15.77
C LYS A 49 11.02 -6.83 14.51
N TYR A 50 10.40 -6.97 13.31
CA TYR A 50 11.04 -6.84 12.02
C TYR A 50 10.40 -5.79 11.10
N SER A 51 9.20 -5.35 11.42
CA SER A 51 8.51 -4.26 10.71
C SER A 51 8.01 -3.24 11.71
N PRO A 52 7.93 -1.96 11.37
CA PRO A 52 7.24 -0.99 12.22
C PRO A 52 5.80 -1.38 12.47
N ARG A 53 5.28 -1.06 13.65
CA ARG A 53 3.94 -1.44 14.08
C ARG A 53 2.86 -1.15 13.04
N GLY A 54 2.06 -2.18 12.76
CA GLY A 54 1.00 -2.14 11.77
C GLY A 54 1.49 -2.16 10.31
N TRP A 55 2.79 -2.27 10.07
CA TRP A 55 3.40 -2.45 8.76
C TRP A 55 3.93 -3.88 8.60
N TYR A 56 4.48 -4.18 7.44
CA TYR A 56 4.75 -5.56 7.05
C TYR A 56 5.99 -5.70 6.19
N LEU A 57 6.50 -6.91 6.18
CA LEU A 57 7.47 -7.42 5.23
C LEU A 57 6.76 -8.34 4.23
N TYR A 58 7.22 -8.35 2.99
CA TYR A 58 6.66 -9.25 1.98
C TYR A 58 7.72 -9.75 1.01
N ILE A 59 7.42 -10.90 0.39
CA ILE A 59 8.21 -11.49 -0.67
C ILE A 59 7.33 -11.62 -1.90
N ILE A 60 7.86 -11.17 -3.05
CA ILE A 60 7.22 -11.29 -4.36
C ILE A 60 8.19 -12.02 -5.29
N PRO A 61 7.75 -13.08 -6.00
CA PRO A 61 8.50 -13.60 -7.13
C PRO A 61 8.48 -12.56 -8.27
N MET A 62 9.64 -12.32 -8.88
CA MET A 62 9.80 -11.34 -9.93
C MET A 62 9.85 -12.01 -11.32
N ASP A 63 10.63 -13.06 -11.44
CA ASP A 63 10.81 -13.88 -12.64
C ASP A 63 11.15 -15.32 -12.26
N LYS A 64 11.80 -16.06 -13.14
CA LYS A 64 11.99 -17.52 -13.02
C LYS A 64 12.65 -17.94 -11.69
N ASP A 65 13.63 -17.22 -11.21
CA ASP A 65 14.46 -17.58 -10.05
C ASP A 65 14.79 -16.39 -9.13
N THR A 66 14.24 -15.22 -9.44
CA THR A 66 14.46 -13.98 -8.68
C THR A 66 13.26 -13.67 -7.79
N ILE A 67 13.54 -13.35 -6.54
CA ILE A 67 12.57 -12.80 -5.61
C ILE A 67 12.95 -11.40 -5.16
N LYS A 68 11.96 -10.65 -4.75
CA LYS A 68 12.12 -9.37 -4.07
C LYS A 68 11.58 -9.46 -2.65
N VAL A 69 12.46 -9.23 -1.68
CA VAL A 69 12.10 -9.16 -0.26
C VAL A 69 12.02 -7.69 0.13
N MET A 70 10.87 -7.26 0.60
CA MET A 70 10.59 -5.85 0.89
C MET A 70 10.10 -5.66 2.32
N ASN A 71 10.44 -4.51 2.90
CA ASN A 71 9.85 -4.04 4.15
C ASN A 71 9.26 -2.65 3.95
N CYS A 72 8.07 -2.42 4.47
CA CYS A 72 7.34 -1.17 4.33
C CYS A 72 7.13 -0.50 5.68
N CYS A 73 6.97 0.82 5.66
CA CYS A 73 6.69 1.61 6.84
C CYS A 73 6.08 2.97 6.49
N SER A 74 5.48 3.61 7.48
CA SER A 74 5.19 5.04 7.40
C SER A 74 6.48 5.88 7.43
N LYS A 75 6.47 7.04 6.80
CA LYS A 75 7.62 7.94 6.65
C LYS A 75 8.42 8.21 7.92
N PRO A 76 7.82 8.41 9.11
CA PRO A 76 8.58 8.59 10.35
C PRO A 76 9.53 7.43 10.68
N HIS A 77 9.25 6.24 10.18
CA HIS A 77 10.05 5.04 10.40
C HIS A 77 11.01 4.70 9.25
N ALA A 78 11.05 5.49 8.19
CA ALA A 78 11.84 5.23 6.97
C ALA A 78 13.32 4.92 7.26
N LYS A 79 13.93 5.61 8.22
CA LYS A 79 15.34 5.37 8.61
C LYS A 79 15.59 3.99 9.20
N LYS A 80 14.54 3.32 9.72
CA LYS A 80 14.65 2.00 10.38
C LYS A 80 14.39 0.84 9.43
N VAL A 81 13.66 1.07 8.33
CA VAL A 81 13.13 -0.01 7.47
C VAL A 81 14.21 -0.91 6.89
N LYS A 82 15.33 -0.33 6.44
CA LYS A 82 16.50 -1.10 5.94
C LYS A 82 17.08 -2.00 7.01
N LYS A 83 17.36 -1.46 8.20
CA LYS A 83 17.93 -2.23 9.33
C LYS A 83 16.99 -3.37 9.75
N LEU A 84 15.69 -3.10 9.80
CA LEU A 84 14.69 -4.10 10.17
C LEU A 84 14.57 -5.21 9.12
N LEU A 85 14.68 -4.89 7.83
CA LEU A 85 14.71 -5.90 6.76
C LEU A 85 15.88 -6.86 6.96
N TYR A 86 17.11 -6.36 7.08
CA TYR A 86 18.28 -7.23 7.25
C TYR A 86 18.22 -8.04 8.54
N LYS A 87 17.72 -7.45 9.63
CA LYS A 87 17.47 -8.17 10.87
C LYS A 87 16.48 -9.33 10.67
N ALA A 88 15.41 -9.12 9.88
CA ALA A 88 14.46 -10.17 9.56
C ALA A 88 15.13 -11.31 8.77
N VAL A 89 15.93 -10.97 7.77
CA VAL A 89 16.68 -11.92 6.96
C VAL A 89 17.65 -12.74 7.80
N GLU A 90 18.30 -12.13 8.79
CA GLU A 90 19.25 -12.80 9.67
C GLU A 90 18.58 -13.68 10.74
N GLU A 91 17.45 -13.27 11.29
CA GLU A 91 16.87 -13.88 12.49
C GLU A 91 15.66 -14.78 12.22
N ARG A 92 14.91 -14.57 11.12
CA ARG A 92 13.68 -15.33 10.86
C ARG A 92 13.96 -16.61 10.08
N PRO A 93 13.69 -17.79 10.65
CA PRO A 93 13.99 -19.06 9.99
C PRO A 93 13.31 -19.21 8.62
N VAL A 94 12.05 -18.79 8.49
CA VAL A 94 11.32 -18.87 7.21
C VAL A 94 12.01 -18.03 6.13
N LEU A 95 12.52 -16.84 6.45
CA LEU A 95 13.24 -16.01 5.49
C LEU A 95 14.60 -16.59 5.15
N LYS A 96 15.32 -17.10 6.16
CA LYS A 96 16.60 -17.79 5.95
C LYS A 96 16.44 -18.97 4.98
N ASN A 97 15.42 -19.79 5.18
CA ASN A 97 15.17 -20.93 4.31
C ASN A 97 14.84 -20.49 2.87
N ILE A 98 14.06 -19.42 2.69
CA ILE A 98 13.69 -18.92 1.37
C ILE A 98 14.89 -18.35 0.60
N ILE A 99 15.83 -17.73 1.30
CA ILE A 99 17.02 -17.12 0.68
C ILE A 99 18.28 -17.98 0.82
N ASP A 100 18.16 -19.18 1.39
CA ASP A 100 19.30 -20.11 1.50
C ASP A 100 19.82 -20.47 0.10
N GLY A 101 21.12 -20.31 -0.10
CA GLY A 101 21.73 -20.46 -1.42
C GLY A 101 21.44 -19.34 -2.43
N ALA A 102 20.49 -18.44 -2.15
CA ALA A 102 20.17 -17.35 -3.04
C ALA A 102 21.20 -16.22 -2.99
N LYS A 103 21.48 -15.62 -4.14
CA LYS A 103 22.48 -14.56 -4.30
C LYS A 103 21.82 -13.17 -4.25
N PRO A 104 22.23 -12.29 -3.33
CA PRO A 104 21.77 -10.91 -3.36
C PRO A 104 22.36 -10.16 -4.57
N THR A 105 21.50 -9.54 -5.39
CA THR A 105 21.92 -8.91 -6.65
C THR A 105 21.66 -7.41 -6.69
N GLY A 106 20.88 -6.88 -5.77
CA GLY A 106 20.62 -5.45 -5.72
C GLY A 106 19.67 -5.05 -4.62
N THR A 107 19.48 -3.74 -4.49
CA THR A 107 18.51 -3.17 -3.55
C THR A 107 17.56 -2.22 -4.28
N VAL A 108 16.37 -2.09 -3.73
CA VAL A 108 15.32 -1.20 -4.21
C VAL A 108 14.71 -0.47 -3.04
N GLY A 109 14.33 0.77 -3.26
CA GLY A 109 13.61 1.55 -2.25
C GLY A 109 12.82 2.65 -2.92
N GLY A 110 11.82 3.12 -2.21
CA GLY A 110 10.96 4.18 -2.70
C GLY A 110 10.16 4.82 -1.58
N GLN A 111 9.51 5.89 -1.95
CA GLN A 111 8.53 6.57 -1.11
C GLN A 111 7.25 6.72 -1.92
N GLY A 112 6.12 6.62 -1.26
CA GLY A 112 4.80 6.74 -1.86
C GLY A 112 3.82 7.47 -0.98
N GLY A 113 2.68 7.84 -1.54
CA GLY A 113 1.60 8.53 -0.83
C GLY A 113 0.35 7.66 -0.72
N VAL A 114 -0.31 7.72 0.42
CA VAL A 114 -1.53 6.95 0.70
C VAL A 114 -2.71 7.86 1.09
N HIS A 115 -2.69 9.09 0.64
CA HIS A 115 -3.75 10.03 0.96
C HIS A 115 -4.54 10.40 -0.30
N PHE A 116 -5.78 10.75 -0.08
CA PHE A 116 -6.68 11.19 -1.13
C PHE A 116 -6.74 12.71 -1.16
N PRO A 117 -6.63 13.35 -2.34
CA PRO A 117 -6.63 14.80 -2.46
C PRO A 117 -8.06 15.37 -2.30
N ARG A 118 -8.16 16.66 -2.07
CA ARG A 118 -9.45 17.38 -2.19
C ARG A 118 -9.92 17.40 -3.63
N THR A 119 -9.01 17.60 -4.56
CA THR A 119 -9.21 17.58 -6.00
C THR A 119 -8.08 16.83 -6.68
N ALA A 120 -8.42 16.02 -7.65
CA ALA A 120 -7.47 15.35 -8.52
C ALA A 120 -7.31 16.07 -9.87
N ILE A 121 -7.77 17.32 -9.96
CA ILE A 121 -7.58 18.20 -11.12
C ILE A 121 -6.77 19.40 -10.65
N LYS A 122 -5.69 19.70 -11.38
CA LYS A 122 -4.90 20.90 -11.16
C LYS A 122 -4.48 21.50 -12.50
N ASP A 123 -4.73 22.77 -12.70
CA ASP A 123 -4.44 23.51 -13.94
C ASP A 123 -5.03 22.82 -15.19
N GLY A 124 -6.22 22.20 -15.05
CA GLY A 124 -6.90 21.45 -16.10
C GLY A 124 -6.29 20.05 -16.40
N VAL A 125 -5.26 19.64 -15.66
CA VAL A 125 -4.64 18.30 -15.77
C VAL A 125 -5.32 17.34 -14.79
N TYR A 126 -5.64 16.13 -15.27
CA TYR A 126 -6.31 15.08 -14.51
C TYR A 126 -5.26 14.14 -13.93
N TYR A 127 -5.14 14.09 -12.61
CA TYR A 127 -4.20 13.21 -11.92
C TYR A 127 -4.87 11.87 -11.59
N THR A 128 -4.14 10.76 -11.81
CA THR A 128 -4.64 9.41 -11.59
C THR A 128 -3.64 8.57 -10.80
N GLY A 129 -4.08 7.49 -10.21
CA GLY A 129 -3.23 6.59 -9.43
C GLY A 129 -2.43 7.30 -8.34
N GLU A 130 -1.18 6.91 -8.17
CA GLU A 130 -0.30 7.46 -7.14
C GLU A 130 0.02 8.94 -7.36
N ALA A 131 0.01 9.42 -8.61
CA ALA A 131 0.18 10.84 -8.92
C ALA A 131 -0.94 11.71 -8.32
N ALA A 132 -2.14 11.15 -8.13
CA ALA A 132 -3.24 11.77 -7.40
C ALA A 132 -3.24 11.41 -5.91
N GLY A 133 -2.39 10.50 -5.45
CA GLY A 133 -2.43 9.94 -4.10
C GLY A 133 -3.43 8.79 -3.92
N PHE A 134 -3.96 8.24 -5.02
CA PHE A 134 -4.90 7.12 -4.98
C PHE A 134 -4.16 5.81 -4.75
N GLN A 135 -4.01 5.46 -3.50
CA GLN A 135 -3.37 4.23 -3.05
C GLN A 135 -4.09 3.71 -1.80
N ASP A 136 -4.14 2.39 -1.63
CA ASP A 136 -4.71 1.75 -0.46
C ASP A 136 -3.92 2.18 0.81
N PRO A 137 -4.54 2.94 1.73
CA PRO A 137 -3.86 3.39 2.94
C PRO A 137 -3.53 2.25 3.90
N TRP A 138 -4.19 1.11 3.79
CA TRP A 138 -3.95 -0.02 4.66
C TRP A 138 -2.67 -0.79 4.29
N ARG A 139 -2.57 -1.21 3.02
CA ARG A 139 -1.48 -2.07 2.53
C ARG A 139 -0.53 -1.37 1.57
N GLY A 140 -0.88 -0.19 1.09
CA GLY A 140 -0.07 0.53 0.11
C GLY A 140 -0.19 -0.03 -1.31
N PHE A 141 -1.22 -0.82 -1.63
CA PHE A 141 -1.48 -1.30 -2.97
C PHE A 141 -2.23 -0.25 -3.79
N GLY A 142 -1.71 0.07 -4.97
CA GLY A 142 -2.23 1.15 -5.79
C GLY A 142 -2.82 0.74 -7.14
N MET A 143 -2.60 -0.50 -7.60
CA MET A 143 -2.95 -0.90 -8.97
C MET A 143 -4.45 -0.72 -9.29
N ASN A 144 -5.34 -1.21 -8.43
CA ASN A 144 -6.78 -1.08 -8.63
C ASN A 144 -7.20 0.39 -8.70
N TYR A 145 -6.71 1.21 -7.75
CA TYR A 145 -6.97 2.64 -7.75
C TYR A 145 -6.43 3.33 -9.01
N ALA A 146 -5.24 2.93 -9.47
CA ALA A 146 -4.63 3.51 -10.67
C ALA A 146 -5.44 3.21 -11.92
N ILE A 147 -5.84 1.95 -12.13
CA ILE A 147 -6.65 1.52 -13.27
C ILE A 147 -8.01 2.21 -13.24
N GLU A 148 -8.72 2.13 -12.12
CA GLU A 148 -10.05 2.71 -12.00
C GLU A 148 -10.03 4.23 -12.17
N SER A 149 -9.09 4.94 -11.54
CA SER A 149 -8.98 6.39 -11.69
C SER A 149 -8.63 6.82 -13.11
N GLY A 150 -7.81 6.02 -13.82
CA GLY A 150 -7.51 6.25 -15.24
C GLY A 150 -8.77 6.15 -16.11
N VAL A 151 -9.57 5.11 -15.89
CA VAL A 151 -10.87 4.94 -16.58
C VAL A 151 -11.83 6.09 -16.27
N LEU A 152 -11.92 6.51 -15.00
CA LEU A 152 -12.77 7.62 -14.59
C LEU A 152 -12.31 8.96 -15.18
N ALA A 153 -11.00 9.20 -15.26
CA ALA A 153 -10.45 10.42 -15.88
C ALA A 153 -10.78 10.48 -17.38
N GLN A 154 -10.55 9.36 -18.09
CA GLN A 154 -10.91 9.25 -19.50
C GLN A 154 -12.40 9.49 -19.72
N ARG A 155 -13.25 8.85 -18.90
CA ARG A 155 -14.72 9.02 -18.98
C ARG A 155 -15.16 10.46 -18.70
N ALA A 156 -14.52 11.13 -17.73
CA ALA A 156 -14.79 12.52 -17.41
C ALA A 156 -14.46 13.44 -18.58
N LEU A 157 -13.28 13.26 -19.19
CA LEU A 157 -12.85 14.03 -20.36
C LEU A 157 -13.75 13.84 -21.56
N SER A 158 -14.07 12.58 -21.91
CA SER A 158 -14.88 12.28 -23.10
C SER A 158 -16.33 12.73 -23.01
N ASN A 159 -16.88 12.83 -21.81
CA ASN A 159 -18.30 13.16 -21.61
C ASN A 159 -18.52 14.47 -20.85
N SER A 160 -17.47 15.26 -20.65
CA SER A 160 -17.53 16.53 -19.90
C SER A 160 -18.14 16.37 -18.50
N LEU A 161 -17.77 15.29 -17.79
CA LEU A 161 -18.26 15.00 -16.45
C LEU A 161 -17.30 15.54 -15.38
N ASP A 162 -17.81 15.72 -14.17
CA ASP A 162 -17.02 16.10 -13.02
C ASP A 162 -16.18 14.90 -12.52
N TYR A 163 -14.88 14.92 -12.82
CA TYR A 163 -13.94 13.87 -12.42
C TYR A 163 -13.83 13.73 -10.90
N ASP A 164 -13.80 14.84 -10.18
CA ASP A 164 -13.70 14.82 -8.73
C ASP A 164 -14.91 14.14 -8.08
N LYS A 165 -16.09 14.39 -8.63
CA LYS A 165 -17.31 13.70 -8.20
C LYS A 165 -17.23 12.20 -8.50
N LEU A 166 -16.81 11.82 -9.71
CA LEU A 166 -16.74 10.41 -10.13
C LEU A 166 -15.81 9.60 -9.22
N TRP A 167 -14.57 10.03 -9.00
CA TRP A 167 -13.65 9.26 -8.17
C TRP A 167 -14.03 9.28 -6.68
N LYS A 168 -14.60 10.40 -6.17
CA LYS A 168 -15.09 10.48 -4.78
C LYS A 168 -16.20 9.48 -4.54
N ASP A 169 -17.19 9.41 -5.42
CA ASP A 169 -18.29 8.45 -5.31
C ASP A 169 -17.79 7.01 -5.44
N GLN A 170 -16.90 6.72 -6.39
CA GLN A 170 -16.36 5.40 -6.64
C GLN A 170 -15.50 4.86 -5.46
N PHE A 171 -14.67 5.71 -4.86
CA PHE A 171 -13.69 5.26 -3.86
C PHE A 171 -14.15 5.42 -2.41
N LYS A 172 -15.26 6.10 -2.16
CA LYS A 172 -15.73 6.51 -0.84
C LYS A 172 -15.74 5.37 0.19
N GLU A 173 -16.44 4.29 -0.12
CA GLU A 173 -16.64 3.20 0.86
C GLU A 173 -15.36 2.37 1.04
N ARG A 174 -14.66 2.05 -0.05
CA ARG A 174 -13.37 1.34 0.00
C ARG A 174 -12.34 2.13 0.79
N LYS A 175 -12.17 3.40 0.48
CA LYS A 175 -11.29 4.32 1.19
C LYS A 175 -11.59 4.34 2.70
N LYS A 176 -12.86 4.47 3.07
CA LYS A 176 -13.27 4.49 4.47
C LYS A 176 -12.91 3.18 5.19
N ALA A 177 -13.12 2.05 4.53
CA ALA A 177 -12.76 0.74 5.06
C ALA A 177 -11.23 0.58 5.22
N ASP A 178 -10.46 0.96 4.22
CA ASP A 178 -9.00 0.83 4.23
C ASP A 178 -8.34 1.72 5.28
N ILE A 179 -8.87 2.92 5.51
CA ILE A 179 -8.41 3.79 6.59
C ILE A 179 -8.73 3.20 7.96
N ALA A 180 -9.93 2.68 8.13
CA ALA A 180 -10.31 2.04 9.38
C ALA A 180 -9.41 0.83 9.68
N ARG A 181 -9.14 0.00 8.68
CA ARG A 181 -8.18 -1.12 8.76
C ARG A 181 -6.78 -0.61 9.14
N ARG A 182 -6.29 0.44 8.49
CA ARG A 182 -5.00 1.06 8.83
C ARG A 182 -4.96 1.48 10.29
N GLY A 183 -6.01 2.13 10.81
CA GLY A 183 -6.14 2.53 12.21
C GLY A 183 -6.10 1.34 13.16
N ILE A 184 -6.84 0.27 12.86
CA ILE A 184 -6.85 -0.97 13.65
C ILE A 184 -5.45 -1.58 13.72
N PHE A 185 -4.77 -1.73 12.59
CA PHE A 185 -3.43 -2.31 12.54
C PHE A 185 -2.37 -1.41 13.18
N ALA A 186 -2.49 -0.10 13.05
CA ALA A 186 -1.60 0.84 13.71
C ALA A 186 -1.74 0.81 15.24
N LEU A 187 -2.95 0.58 15.74
CA LEU A 187 -3.23 0.52 17.18
C LEU A 187 -2.93 -0.84 17.80
N LEU A 188 -3.34 -1.93 17.16
CA LEU A 188 -3.27 -3.28 17.71
C LEU A 188 -2.03 -4.06 17.27
N GLY A 189 -1.40 -3.68 16.15
CA GLY A 189 -0.18 -4.30 15.65
C GLY A 189 -0.34 -5.81 15.45
N ASN A 190 0.59 -6.60 15.97
CA ASN A 190 0.58 -8.07 15.87
C ASN A 190 -0.74 -8.70 16.34
N ARG A 191 -1.38 -8.14 17.37
CA ARG A 191 -2.66 -8.68 17.91
C ARG A 191 -3.79 -8.67 16.88
N ALA A 192 -3.85 -7.64 16.02
CA ALA A 192 -4.84 -7.58 14.94
C ALA A 192 -4.62 -8.74 13.94
N PHE A 193 -3.36 -9.02 13.64
CA PHE A 193 -2.97 -10.13 12.77
C PHE A 193 -3.29 -11.48 13.36
N GLU A 194 -2.85 -11.73 14.57
CA GLU A 194 -3.11 -12.98 15.30
C GLU A 194 -4.60 -13.28 15.38
N TYR A 195 -5.42 -12.25 15.63
CA TYR A 195 -6.88 -12.43 15.64
C TYR A 195 -7.43 -12.85 14.27
N GLY A 196 -6.96 -12.22 13.18
CA GLY A 196 -7.35 -12.59 11.83
C GLY A 196 -6.89 -14.02 11.48
N MET A 197 -5.63 -14.34 11.72
CA MET A 197 -5.04 -15.65 11.40
C MET A 197 -5.69 -16.81 12.15
N ARG A 198 -6.14 -16.61 13.39
CA ARG A 198 -6.87 -17.65 14.16
C ARG A 198 -8.20 -18.06 13.53
N LYS A 199 -8.75 -17.26 12.64
CA LYS A 199 -10.01 -17.56 11.93
C LYS A 199 -9.79 -18.29 10.61
N ILE A 200 -8.55 -18.32 10.14
CA ILE A 200 -8.15 -18.95 8.89
C ILE A 200 -7.66 -20.35 9.24
N LYS A 201 -8.22 -21.37 8.63
CA LYS A 201 -7.71 -22.74 8.68
C LYS A 201 -6.76 -22.96 7.52
N GLU A 202 -5.83 -23.87 7.68
CA GLU A 202 -4.94 -24.27 6.59
C GLU A 202 -5.77 -24.79 5.41
N GLY A 203 -5.53 -24.23 4.23
CA GLY A 203 -6.26 -24.56 3.00
C GLY A 203 -7.52 -23.74 2.74
N ASP A 204 -7.93 -22.86 3.65
CA ASP A 204 -9.05 -21.97 3.40
C ASP A 204 -8.68 -20.89 2.37
N GLU A 205 -9.52 -20.68 1.37
CA GLU A 205 -9.52 -19.45 0.61
C GLU A 205 -10.06 -18.33 1.49
N VAL A 206 -9.20 -17.35 1.78
CA VAL A 206 -9.57 -16.26 2.68
C VAL A 206 -10.07 -15.07 1.88
N ASP A 207 -11.36 -14.83 1.93
CA ASP A 207 -11.89 -13.52 1.63
C ASP A 207 -11.62 -12.59 2.83
N TRP A 208 -10.69 -11.66 2.62
CA TRP A 208 -10.38 -10.64 3.63
C TRP A 208 -11.59 -9.77 4.00
N GLU A 209 -12.64 -9.77 3.19
CA GLU A 209 -13.89 -9.11 3.53
C GLU A 209 -14.68 -9.88 4.58
N GLU A 210 -14.60 -11.20 4.59
CA GLU A 210 -15.29 -12.05 5.59
C GLU A 210 -14.66 -11.97 6.99
N ILE A 211 -13.37 -11.67 7.09
CA ILE A 211 -12.69 -11.48 8.39
C ILE A 211 -13.13 -10.18 9.07
N ASN A 212 -13.75 -9.29 8.33
CA ASN A 212 -14.24 -8.03 8.88
C ASN A 212 -15.49 -8.25 9.75
N PRO A 213 -15.64 -7.46 10.82
CA PRO A 213 -16.88 -7.47 11.58
C PRO A 213 -18.06 -7.13 10.66
N SER A 214 -19.15 -7.87 10.76
CA SER A 214 -20.37 -7.69 9.95
C SER A 214 -21.37 -6.73 10.60
N GLY A 215 -22.26 -6.17 9.78
CA GLY A 215 -23.41 -5.39 10.24
C GLY A 215 -23.06 -4.09 10.98
N TRP A 216 -23.88 -3.73 11.99
CA TRP A 216 -23.73 -2.47 12.73
C TRP A 216 -22.40 -2.37 13.51
N LYS A 217 -21.85 -3.50 13.95
CA LYS A 217 -20.53 -3.57 14.61
C LYS A 217 -19.41 -3.12 13.67
N LYS A 218 -19.47 -3.56 12.40
CA LYS A 218 -18.54 -3.12 11.34
C LYS A 218 -18.62 -1.60 11.19
N SER A 219 -19.83 -1.07 11.07
CA SER A 219 -20.02 0.38 10.89
C SER A 219 -19.51 1.19 12.09
N LEU A 220 -19.80 0.73 13.32
CA LEU A 220 -19.33 1.42 14.53
C LEU A 220 -17.80 1.40 14.62
N ILE A 221 -17.18 0.23 14.46
CA ILE A 221 -15.72 0.07 14.51
C ILE A 221 -15.08 0.94 13.43
N TYR A 222 -15.53 0.85 12.20
CA TYR A 222 -14.95 1.60 11.08
C TYR A 222 -15.12 3.11 11.24
N ASN A 223 -16.27 3.58 11.70
CA ASN A 223 -16.48 5.00 11.96
C ASN A 223 -15.57 5.51 13.08
N THR A 224 -15.39 4.73 14.14
CA THR A 224 -14.51 5.09 15.26
C THR A 224 -13.06 5.19 14.80
N PHE A 225 -12.52 4.16 14.15
CA PHE A 225 -11.13 4.18 13.68
C PHE A 225 -10.90 5.18 12.56
N TYR A 226 -11.85 5.34 11.66
CA TYR A 226 -11.81 6.38 10.64
C TYR A 226 -11.71 7.78 11.26
N SER A 227 -12.52 8.06 12.27
CA SER A 227 -12.51 9.34 12.97
C SER A 227 -11.20 9.58 13.73
N ILE A 228 -10.61 8.54 14.35
CA ILE A 228 -9.32 8.63 15.04
C ILE A 228 -8.20 8.93 14.04
N GLU A 229 -8.15 8.24 12.93
CA GLU A 229 -7.14 8.50 11.89
C GLU A 229 -7.34 9.86 11.23
N MET A 230 -8.56 10.29 11.01
CA MET A 230 -8.88 11.64 10.54
C MET A 230 -8.36 12.71 11.49
N VAL A 231 -8.51 12.53 12.80
CA VAL A 231 -8.03 13.48 13.82
C VAL A 231 -6.51 13.47 13.93
N LYS A 232 -5.87 12.34 13.74
CA LYS A 232 -4.40 12.22 13.85
C LYS A 232 -3.62 12.86 12.71
N LYS A 233 -4.28 13.38 11.67
CA LYS A 233 -3.65 14.05 10.52
C LYS A 233 -2.60 13.23 9.75
N THR A 234 -2.31 11.99 10.13
CA THR A 234 -1.24 11.17 9.53
C THR A 234 -1.55 10.69 8.12
N VAL A 235 -2.81 10.73 7.75
CA VAL A 235 -3.30 10.35 6.40
C VAL A 235 -4.04 11.53 5.73
N TRP A 236 -4.29 12.66 6.44
CA TRP A 236 -5.34 13.61 6.06
C TRP A 236 -4.97 15.09 6.09
N ASP A 237 -3.72 15.46 6.12
CA ASP A 237 -3.32 16.89 6.11
C ASP A 237 -3.77 17.69 4.87
N SER A 238 -4.59 17.10 4.02
CA SER A 238 -5.01 17.70 2.77
C SER A 238 -6.52 17.76 2.56
N TRP A 239 -7.33 17.54 3.60
CA TRP A 239 -8.79 17.73 3.50
C TRP A 239 -9.27 19.05 4.02
#